data_34481f47870256126437d8ea0abe149a
#
_entry.id   34481f47870256126437d8ea0abe149a
#
_cell.length_a   1.000
_cell.length_b   1.000
_cell.length_c   1.000
_cell.angle_alpha   90.00
_cell.angle_beta   90.00
_cell.angle_gamma   90.00
#
_symmetry.space_group_name_H-M   'P 1'
#
loop_
_entity.id
_entity.type
_entity.pdbx_description
1 polymer ?
#
loop_
_entity_poly.entity_id
_entity_poly.type
_entity_poly.pdbx_seq_one_letter_code
_entity_poly.pdbx_strand_id
1 'polypeptide(L)'
;MTDPRIIVAIDTFDLKKANAIVDQLDPKLCKIKIGSVVFNALGKPFLQEIFHRGFKIFLDLKLHDIPNTVHETILGFHDCSIDMLTVHLSGGEEMLKKAMLAAQIIKTQVIGVSILTSLDESDSLNLFNNSLNDQIVNLFKLAKKIKIDGIVCSPLELEVANRILDSHTIRVTPGIRDIL
;
A
#
# COMPACT_ATOMS: atom_id res chain seq x y z
N MET A 1 3.36 21.75 -7.89
CA MET A 1 3.95 20.55 -8.54
C MET A 1 2.89 19.47 -8.58
N THR A 2 2.77 18.75 -9.69
CA THR A 2 1.85 17.60 -9.78
C THR A 2 2.41 16.44 -8.96
N ASP A 3 1.55 15.71 -8.25
CA ASP A 3 1.94 14.53 -7.48
C ASP A 3 2.45 13.42 -8.42
N PRO A 4 3.65 12.83 -8.20
CA PRO A 4 4.16 11.77 -9.08
C PRO A 4 3.22 10.56 -9.12
N ARG A 5 2.97 10.05 -10.33
CA ARG A 5 2.13 8.85 -10.54
C ARG A 5 2.94 7.56 -10.58
N ILE A 6 4.24 7.66 -10.81
CA ILE A 6 5.14 6.50 -10.85
C ILE A 6 5.60 6.19 -9.44
N ILE A 7 5.60 4.91 -9.09
CA ILE A 7 6.11 4.41 -7.81
C ILE A 7 7.18 3.38 -8.11
N VAL A 8 8.42 3.67 -7.74
CA VAL A 8 9.56 2.76 -7.92
C VAL A 8 9.73 1.90 -6.68
N ALA A 9 9.74 0.58 -6.85
CA ALA A 9 9.95 -0.36 -5.76
C ALA A 9 11.45 -0.56 -5.49
N ILE A 10 11.84 -0.35 -4.24
CA ILE A 10 13.15 -0.80 -3.76
C ILE A 10 12.96 -2.20 -3.18
N ASP A 11 13.66 -3.18 -3.72
CA ASP A 11 13.41 -4.60 -3.41
C ASP A 11 14.73 -5.35 -3.12
N THR A 12 15.55 -4.76 -2.25
CA THR A 12 16.84 -5.32 -1.79
C THR A 12 17.07 -4.99 -0.32
N PHE A 13 17.60 -5.95 0.41
CA PHE A 13 18.03 -5.77 1.81
C PHE A 13 19.44 -5.17 1.95
N ASP A 14 20.17 -4.99 0.85
CA ASP A 14 21.50 -4.40 0.82
C ASP A 14 21.38 -2.86 0.71
N LEU A 15 21.80 -2.14 1.76
CA LEU A 15 21.74 -0.68 1.82
C LEU A 15 22.49 0.00 0.65
N LYS A 16 23.66 -0.55 0.24
CA LYS A 16 24.42 0.06 -0.86
C LYS A 16 23.68 -0.06 -2.19
N LYS A 17 23.08 -1.22 -2.44
CA LYS A 17 22.26 -1.43 -3.64
C LYS A 17 21.00 -0.58 -3.61
N ALA A 18 20.32 -0.49 -2.45
CA ALA A 18 19.15 0.36 -2.28
C ALA A 18 19.50 1.82 -2.62
N ASN A 19 20.57 2.36 -2.05
CA ASN A 19 21.02 3.72 -2.32
C ASN A 19 21.43 3.92 -3.78
N ALA A 20 22.11 2.97 -4.40
CA ALA A 20 22.49 3.06 -5.82
C ALA A 20 21.27 3.12 -6.77
N ILE A 21 20.16 2.50 -6.41
CA ILE A 21 18.89 2.65 -7.15
C ILE A 21 18.32 4.06 -6.92
N VAL A 22 18.23 4.49 -5.66
CA VAL A 22 17.67 5.80 -5.31
C VAL A 22 18.45 6.96 -5.91
N ASP A 23 19.79 6.83 -6.02
CA ASP A 23 20.67 7.84 -6.64
C ASP A 23 20.36 8.11 -8.12
N GLN A 24 19.69 7.19 -8.81
CA GLN A 24 19.29 7.31 -10.22
C GLN A 24 17.91 7.93 -10.40
N LEU A 25 17.18 8.22 -9.33
CA LEU A 25 15.79 8.65 -9.37
C LEU A 25 15.65 10.14 -9.06
N ASP A 26 14.61 10.77 -9.64
CA ASP A 26 14.23 12.15 -9.37
C ASP A 26 12.93 12.17 -8.52
N PRO A 27 12.94 12.77 -7.31
CA PRO A 27 11.77 12.86 -6.45
C PRO A 27 10.61 13.67 -7.05
N LYS A 28 10.85 14.44 -8.11
CA LYS A 28 9.79 15.13 -8.86
C LYS A 28 9.03 14.20 -9.80
N LEU A 29 9.61 13.07 -10.18
CA LEU A 29 9.07 12.15 -11.18
C LEU A 29 8.46 10.88 -10.57
N CYS A 30 8.94 10.46 -9.38
CA CYS A 30 8.47 9.23 -8.75
C CYS A 30 8.40 9.30 -7.24
N LYS A 31 7.57 8.41 -6.68
CA LYS A 31 7.57 8.02 -5.26
C LYS A 31 8.43 6.77 -5.10
N ILE A 32 8.85 6.46 -3.88
CA ILE A 32 9.59 5.23 -3.56
C ILE A 32 8.70 4.31 -2.71
N LYS A 33 8.55 3.06 -3.17
CA LYS A 33 7.92 1.99 -2.39
C LYS A 33 8.96 1.23 -1.58
N ILE A 34 8.72 1.15 -0.27
CA ILE A 34 9.51 0.35 0.66
C ILE A 34 8.61 -0.76 1.19
N GLY A 35 8.91 -1.99 0.78
CA GLY A 35 8.22 -3.19 1.22
C GLY A 35 8.85 -3.82 2.46
N SER A 36 8.24 -4.92 2.94
CA SER A 36 8.66 -5.62 4.16
C SER A 36 10.13 -6.11 4.12
N VAL A 37 10.63 -6.53 2.97
CA VAL A 37 12.03 -6.97 2.82
C VAL A 37 13.00 -5.85 3.19
N VAL A 38 12.80 -4.67 2.62
CA VAL A 38 13.67 -3.51 2.87
C VAL A 38 13.45 -2.97 4.27
N PHE A 39 12.19 -2.84 4.70
CA PHE A 39 11.88 -2.29 6.01
C PHE A 39 12.41 -3.16 7.15
N ASN A 40 12.30 -4.48 7.05
CA ASN A 40 12.85 -5.40 8.07
C ASN A 40 14.39 -5.35 8.15
N ALA A 41 15.05 -5.07 7.03
CA ALA A 41 16.52 -4.99 7.00
C ALA A 41 17.05 -3.61 7.43
N LEU A 42 16.43 -2.54 7.00
CA LEU A 42 16.97 -1.17 7.11
C LEU A 42 16.17 -0.28 8.07
N GLY A 43 14.93 -0.64 8.38
CA GLY A 43 14.10 0.02 9.39
C GLY A 43 13.73 1.48 9.09
N LYS A 44 13.31 2.18 10.15
CA LYS A 44 12.95 3.61 10.10
C LYS A 44 14.09 4.54 9.65
N PRO A 45 15.37 4.31 9.98
CA PRO A 45 16.45 5.16 9.48
C PRO A 45 16.47 5.30 7.98
N PHE A 46 16.16 4.22 7.23
CA PHE A 46 16.10 4.29 5.77
C PHE A 46 14.88 5.08 5.28
N LEU A 47 13.72 4.99 5.95
CA LEU A 47 12.57 5.84 5.63
C LEU A 47 12.93 7.32 5.78
N GLN A 48 13.59 7.69 6.87
CA GLN A 48 14.01 9.06 7.13
C GLN A 48 15.03 9.56 6.10
N GLU A 49 15.99 8.71 5.71
CA GLU A 49 16.94 9.01 4.63
C GLU A 49 16.22 9.31 3.31
N ILE A 50 15.29 8.46 2.88
CA ILE A 50 14.50 8.64 1.65
C ILE A 50 13.69 9.93 1.69
N PHE A 51 13.07 10.23 2.84
CA PHE A 51 12.34 11.48 3.04
C PHE A 51 13.24 12.71 2.92
N HIS A 52 14.42 12.72 3.57
CA HIS A 52 15.38 13.82 3.49
C HIS A 52 15.93 14.05 2.08
N ARG A 53 15.90 13.01 1.22
CA ARG A 53 16.23 13.11 -0.21
C ARG A 53 15.09 13.68 -1.04
N GLY A 54 13.95 14.03 -0.41
CA GLY A 54 12.81 14.68 -1.04
C GLY A 54 11.78 13.75 -1.65
N PHE A 55 11.92 12.42 -1.48
CA PHE A 55 10.95 11.47 -2.02
C PHE A 55 9.72 11.32 -1.13
N LYS A 56 8.56 11.16 -1.75
CA LYS A 56 7.36 10.65 -1.12
C LYS A 56 7.48 9.13 -0.93
N ILE A 57 7.09 8.63 0.24
CA ILE A 57 7.25 7.22 0.62
C ILE A 57 5.92 6.49 0.56
N PHE A 58 5.88 5.39 -0.18
CA PHE A 58 4.82 4.38 -0.11
C PHE A 58 5.32 3.20 0.73
N LEU A 59 4.87 3.11 1.99
CA LEU A 59 5.25 2.03 2.91
C LEU A 59 4.33 0.82 2.71
N ASP A 60 4.84 -0.20 2.04
CA ASP A 60 4.07 -1.38 1.60
C ASP A 60 4.29 -2.58 2.56
N LEU A 61 3.82 -2.46 3.80
CA LEU A 61 3.92 -3.52 4.82
C LEU A 61 2.71 -4.44 4.88
N LYS A 62 1.60 -4.06 4.22
CA LYS A 62 0.35 -4.84 4.18
C LYS A 62 -0.13 -5.22 5.59
N LEU A 63 -0.25 -4.22 6.46
CA LEU A 63 -0.62 -4.43 7.87
C LEU A 63 -1.92 -5.22 7.98
N HIS A 64 -1.88 -6.30 8.77
CA HIS A 64 -3.00 -7.20 8.99
C HIS A 64 -2.88 -7.82 10.38
N ASP A 65 -3.57 -7.25 11.35
CA ASP A 65 -3.53 -7.66 12.75
C ASP A 65 -4.82 -7.21 13.44
N ILE A 66 -4.98 -7.46 14.72
CA ILE A 66 -6.11 -6.93 15.49
C ILE A 66 -6.14 -5.39 15.45
N PRO A 67 -7.33 -4.76 15.55
CA PRO A 67 -7.50 -3.33 15.31
C PRO A 67 -6.54 -2.43 16.10
N ASN A 68 -6.29 -2.74 17.38
CA ASN A 68 -5.41 -1.92 18.21
C ASN A 68 -3.94 -2.04 17.80
N THR A 69 -3.47 -3.21 17.42
CA THR A 69 -2.09 -3.40 16.94
C THR A 69 -1.83 -2.61 15.66
N VAL A 70 -2.76 -2.65 14.70
CA VAL A 70 -2.64 -1.87 13.47
C VAL A 70 -2.62 -0.36 13.77
N HIS A 71 -3.51 0.11 14.65
CA HIS A 71 -3.55 1.50 15.08
C HIS A 71 -2.21 1.96 15.65
N GLU A 72 -1.69 1.26 16.67
CA GLU A 72 -0.43 1.61 17.34
C GLU A 72 0.77 1.48 16.38
N THR A 73 0.77 0.49 15.49
CA THR A 73 1.80 0.35 14.46
C THR A 73 1.86 1.57 13.54
N ILE A 74 0.71 2.07 13.09
CA ILE A 74 0.64 3.26 12.25
C ILE A 74 1.10 4.49 13.02
N LEU A 75 0.65 4.70 14.25
CA LEU A 75 1.12 5.79 15.11
C LEU A 75 2.63 5.72 15.33
N GLY A 76 3.19 4.52 15.40
CA GLY A 76 4.62 4.31 15.50
C GLY A 76 5.45 4.94 14.37
N PHE A 77 4.84 5.32 13.25
CA PHE A 77 5.50 6.01 12.12
C PHE A 77 5.39 7.54 12.15
N HIS A 78 4.94 8.13 13.26
CA HIS A 78 4.72 9.59 13.38
C HIS A 78 5.95 10.46 13.03
N ASP A 79 7.15 9.90 13.13
CA ASP A 79 8.44 10.55 12.85
C ASP A 79 9.03 10.25 11.46
N CYS A 80 8.28 9.55 10.58
CA CYS A 80 8.82 9.03 9.32
C CYS A 80 8.28 9.72 8.05
N SER A 81 7.32 10.64 8.15
CA SER A 81 6.71 11.38 7.02
C SER A 81 6.29 10.47 5.84
N ILE A 82 5.47 9.47 6.13
CA ILE A 82 4.97 8.52 5.13
C ILE A 82 3.82 9.14 4.35
N ASP A 83 3.86 9.09 3.01
CA ASP A 83 2.81 9.58 2.12
C ASP A 83 1.63 8.59 2.05
N MET A 84 1.93 7.31 1.86
CA MET A 84 0.94 6.23 1.78
C MET A 84 1.42 4.99 2.53
N LEU A 85 0.50 4.21 3.12
CA LEU A 85 0.79 2.90 3.70
C LEU A 85 -0.28 1.87 3.34
N THR A 86 0.09 0.58 3.31
CA THR A 86 -0.84 -0.50 2.97
C THR A 86 -1.37 -1.23 4.19
N VAL A 87 -2.66 -1.58 4.12
CA VAL A 87 -3.36 -2.49 5.03
C VAL A 87 -4.13 -3.54 4.24
N HIS A 88 -4.32 -4.74 4.75
CA HIS A 88 -5.22 -5.70 4.12
C HIS A 88 -6.69 -5.35 4.37
N LEU A 89 -7.52 -5.31 3.31
CA LEU A 89 -8.97 -5.12 3.43
C LEU A 89 -9.65 -6.27 4.18
N SER A 90 -9.09 -7.48 4.08
CA SER A 90 -9.56 -8.67 4.79
C SER A 90 -9.42 -8.61 6.33
N GLY A 91 -8.73 -7.60 6.86
CA GLY A 91 -8.66 -7.34 8.31
C GLY A 91 -9.99 -6.90 8.93
N GLY A 92 -10.99 -6.61 8.11
CA GLY A 92 -12.35 -6.28 8.55
C GLY A 92 -12.55 -4.80 8.91
N GLU A 93 -13.82 -4.44 9.08
CA GLU A 93 -14.25 -3.04 9.23
C GLU A 93 -13.59 -2.32 10.41
N GLU A 94 -13.50 -2.97 11.56
CA GLU A 94 -12.96 -2.34 12.78
C GLU A 94 -11.45 -2.10 12.69
N MET A 95 -10.68 -3.05 12.10
CA MET A 95 -9.25 -2.85 11.85
C MET A 95 -9.02 -1.66 10.89
N LEU A 96 -9.80 -1.59 9.83
CA LEU A 96 -9.68 -0.52 8.83
C LEU A 96 -10.06 0.85 9.40
N LYS A 97 -11.12 0.95 10.21
CA LYS A 97 -11.47 2.20 10.91
C LYS A 97 -10.36 2.66 11.84
N LYS A 98 -9.75 1.75 12.59
CA LYS A 98 -8.62 2.06 13.47
C LYS A 98 -7.39 2.50 12.68
N ALA A 99 -7.12 1.85 11.54
CA ALA A 99 -6.05 2.27 10.63
C ALA A 99 -6.26 3.70 10.11
N MET A 100 -7.47 4.01 9.64
CA MET A 100 -7.82 5.36 9.16
C MET A 100 -7.68 6.42 10.25
N LEU A 101 -8.10 6.15 11.49
CA LEU A 101 -7.94 7.08 12.61
C LEU A 101 -6.47 7.38 12.90
N ALA A 102 -5.62 6.37 12.98
CA ALA A 102 -4.18 6.54 13.21
C ALA A 102 -3.52 7.30 12.06
N ALA A 103 -3.88 6.96 10.82
CA ALA A 103 -3.37 7.58 9.61
C ALA A 103 -3.69 9.09 9.53
N GLN A 104 -4.88 9.50 9.96
CA GLN A 104 -5.24 10.92 10.05
C GLN A 104 -4.32 11.70 11.02
N ILE A 105 -3.95 11.08 12.14
CA ILE A 105 -3.07 11.71 13.15
C ILE A 105 -1.69 11.98 12.56
N ILE A 106 -1.11 11.00 11.84
CA ILE A 106 0.23 11.12 11.24
C ILE A 106 0.21 11.68 9.80
N LYS A 107 -0.97 12.07 9.29
CA LYS A 107 -1.19 12.67 7.96
C LYS A 107 -0.69 11.79 6.81
N THR A 108 -0.98 10.49 6.87
CA THR A 108 -0.69 9.51 5.81
C THR A 108 -1.97 8.99 5.18
N GLN A 109 -1.90 8.47 3.96
CA GLN A 109 -3.03 7.86 3.25
C GLN A 109 -3.03 6.34 3.44
N VAL A 110 -4.20 5.76 3.70
CA VAL A 110 -4.36 4.30 3.85
C VAL A 110 -4.76 3.69 2.52
N ILE A 111 -3.94 2.76 2.04
CA ILE A 111 -4.16 2.04 0.79
C ILE A 111 -4.52 0.58 1.10
N GLY A 112 -5.76 0.21 0.79
CA GLY A 112 -6.28 -1.14 1.05
C GLY A 112 -5.83 -2.15 0.01
N VAL A 113 -5.22 -3.25 0.44
CA VAL A 113 -4.89 -4.38 -0.43
C VAL A 113 -6.08 -5.32 -0.49
N SER A 114 -6.57 -5.62 -1.70
CA SER A 114 -7.71 -6.54 -1.91
C SER A 114 -7.29 -7.98 -1.67
N ILE A 115 -6.82 -8.63 -2.70
CA ILE A 115 -6.29 -9.99 -2.66
C ILE A 115 -4.87 -9.94 -3.22
N LEU A 116 -3.97 -10.75 -2.66
CA LEU A 116 -2.61 -10.85 -3.17
C LEU A 116 -2.66 -11.43 -4.60
N THR A 117 -1.94 -10.81 -5.52
CA THR A 117 -1.89 -11.24 -6.93
C THR A 117 -1.30 -12.63 -7.15
N SER A 118 -0.75 -13.24 -6.10
CA SER A 118 -0.26 -14.63 -6.09
C SER A 118 -1.35 -15.66 -5.79
N LEU A 119 -2.54 -15.24 -5.34
CA LEU A 119 -3.66 -16.13 -5.03
C LEU A 119 -4.52 -16.33 -6.28
N ASP A 120 -4.93 -17.57 -6.50
CA ASP A 120 -5.82 -17.96 -7.60
C ASP A 120 -7.25 -18.27 -7.14
N GLU A 121 -8.10 -18.75 -8.05
CA GLU A 121 -9.49 -19.10 -7.78
C GLU A 121 -9.62 -20.21 -6.73
N SER A 122 -8.72 -21.21 -6.77
CA SER A 122 -8.70 -22.31 -5.79
C SER A 122 -8.35 -21.82 -4.39
N ASP A 123 -7.36 -20.92 -4.30
CA ASP A 123 -6.99 -20.28 -3.03
C ASP A 123 -8.16 -19.48 -2.47
N SER A 124 -8.86 -18.71 -3.31
CA SER A 124 -10.00 -17.91 -2.88
C SER A 124 -11.13 -18.76 -2.33
N LEU A 125 -11.47 -19.85 -3.02
CA LEU A 125 -12.48 -20.79 -2.56
C LEU A 125 -12.11 -21.46 -1.23
N ASN A 126 -10.85 -21.87 -1.08
CA ASN A 126 -10.36 -22.52 0.13
C ASN A 126 -10.27 -21.58 1.34
N LEU A 127 -9.83 -20.35 1.14
CA LEU A 127 -9.58 -19.38 2.22
C LEU A 127 -10.84 -18.58 2.60
N PHE A 128 -11.66 -18.23 1.62
CA PHE A 128 -12.79 -17.31 1.80
C PHE A 128 -14.16 -17.96 1.52
N ASN A 129 -14.19 -19.19 1.04
CA ASN A 129 -15.40 -19.88 0.58
C ASN A 129 -16.19 -19.03 -0.45
N ASN A 130 -15.48 -18.36 -1.34
CA ASN A 130 -16.02 -17.42 -2.31
C ASN A 130 -15.17 -17.41 -3.59
N SER A 131 -15.78 -17.08 -4.74
CA SER A 131 -15.02 -16.88 -5.96
C SER A 131 -14.03 -15.70 -5.81
N LEU A 132 -12.93 -15.71 -6.54
CA LEU A 132 -11.95 -14.64 -6.52
C LEU A 132 -12.59 -13.28 -6.85
N ASN A 133 -13.42 -13.26 -7.89
CA ASN A 133 -14.11 -12.04 -8.31
C ASN A 133 -15.10 -11.53 -7.26
N ASP A 134 -15.92 -12.41 -6.67
CA ASP A 134 -16.88 -11.99 -5.65
C ASP A 134 -16.18 -11.50 -4.38
N GLN A 135 -15.07 -12.14 -4.04
CA GLN A 135 -14.26 -11.70 -2.90
C GLN A 135 -13.67 -10.30 -3.13
N ILE A 136 -13.15 -10.01 -4.33
CA ILE A 136 -12.66 -8.68 -4.72
C ILE A 136 -13.79 -7.64 -4.62
N VAL A 137 -14.98 -7.97 -5.17
CA VAL A 137 -16.16 -7.10 -5.11
C VAL A 137 -16.54 -6.79 -3.66
N ASN A 138 -16.56 -7.80 -2.79
CA ASN A 138 -16.89 -7.62 -1.38
C ASN A 138 -15.87 -6.72 -0.66
N LEU A 139 -14.59 -6.90 -0.91
CA LEU A 139 -13.53 -6.08 -0.34
C LEU A 139 -13.59 -4.63 -0.85
N PHE A 140 -13.90 -4.41 -2.13
CA PHE A 140 -14.09 -3.04 -2.65
C PHE A 140 -15.34 -2.36 -2.09
N LYS A 141 -16.44 -3.10 -1.88
CA LYS A 141 -17.62 -2.57 -1.18
C LYS A 141 -17.28 -2.15 0.26
N LEU A 142 -16.48 -2.95 0.97
CA LEU A 142 -15.99 -2.61 2.30
C LEU A 142 -15.10 -1.35 2.25
N ALA A 143 -14.15 -1.28 1.32
CA ALA A 143 -13.29 -0.13 1.09
C ALA A 143 -14.10 1.16 0.87
N LYS A 144 -15.14 1.09 0.03
CA LYS A 144 -16.09 2.21 -0.19
C LYS A 144 -16.83 2.59 1.07
N LYS A 145 -17.37 1.62 1.81
CA LYS A 145 -18.13 1.85 3.05
C LYS A 145 -17.32 2.64 4.08
N ILE A 146 -16.05 2.31 4.25
CA ILE A 146 -15.16 2.97 5.21
C ILE A 146 -14.47 4.22 4.63
N LYS A 147 -14.68 4.53 3.34
CA LYS A 147 -14.08 5.67 2.62
C LYS A 147 -12.55 5.65 2.70
N ILE A 148 -11.94 4.50 2.42
CA ILE A 148 -10.48 4.36 2.38
C ILE A 148 -9.89 5.28 1.31
N ASP A 149 -8.67 5.81 1.54
CA ASP A 149 -8.03 6.76 0.63
C ASP A 149 -7.67 6.15 -0.73
N GLY A 150 -7.30 4.86 -0.74
CA GLY A 150 -6.95 4.17 -1.98
C GLY A 150 -6.97 2.65 -1.85
N ILE A 151 -6.73 1.99 -2.97
CA ILE A 151 -6.60 0.52 -3.07
C ILE A 151 -5.37 0.14 -3.89
N VAL A 152 -4.82 -1.05 -3.58
CA VAL A 152 -3.94 -1.78 -4.50
C VAL A 152 -4.80 -2.81 -5.22
N CYS A 153 -4.78 -2.80 -6.54
CA CYS A 153 -5.50 -3.75 -7.37
C CYS A 153 -4.71 -4.08 -8.64
N SER A 154 -4.89 -5.26 -9.19
CA SER A 154 -4.32 -5.61 -10.49
C SER A 154 -4.93 -4.77 -11.62
N PRO A 155 -4.26 -4.60 -12.78
CA PRO A 155 -4.87 -3.96 -13.93
C PRO A 155 -6.20 -4.59 -14.37
N LEU A 156 -6.36 -5.91 -14.18
CA LEU A 156 -7.58 -6.66 -14.51
C LEU A 156 -8.77 -6.31 -13.61
N GLU A 157 -8.51 -5.83 -12.40
CA GLU A 157 -9.53 -5.46 -11.42
C GLU A 157 -9.99 -3.99 -11.56
N LEU A 158 -9.30 -3.18 -12.38
CA LEU A 158 -9.60 -1.74 -12.51
C LEU A 158 -11.03 -1.45 -12.96
N GLU A 159 -11.60 -2.27 -13.85
CA GLU A 159 -12.99 -2.09 -14.28
C GLU A 159 -13.96 -2.27 -13.13
N VAL A 160 -13.76 -3.30 -12.32
CA VAL A 160 -14.56 -3.57 -11.12
C VAL A 160 -14.38 -2.47 -10.09
N ALA A 161 -13.13 -2.06 -9.85
CA ALA A 161 -12.80 -0.96 -8.96
C ALA A 161 -13.50 0.35 -9.38
N ASN A 162 -13.49 0.67 -10.66
CA ASN A 162 -14.11 1.90 -11.18
C ASN A 162 -15.65 1.89 -11.08
N ARG A 163 -16.28 0.72 -11.14
CA ARG A 163 -17.74 0.59 -10.93
C ARG A 163 -18.17 0.75 -9.47
N ILE A 164 -17.30 0.36 -8.54
CA ILE A 164 -17.67 0.30 -7.11
C ILE A 164 -17.16 1.53 -6.35
N LEU A 165 -15.92 1.93 -6.57
CA LEU A 165 -15.25 2.96 -5.79
C LEU A 165 -15.47 4.36 -6.37
N ASP A 166 -15.39 5.36 -5.52
CA ASP A 166 -15.53 6.75 -5.92
C ASP A 166 -14.32 7.22 -6.77
N SER A 167 -14.52 8.22 -7.61
CA SER A 167 -13.50 8.69 -8.56
C SER A 167 -12.22 9.24 -7.89
N HIS A 168 -12.35 9.74 -6.67
CA HIS A 168 -11.22 10.26 -5.89
C HIS A 168 -10.41 9.18 -5.16
N THR A 169 -10.91 7.94 -5.05
CA THR A 169 -10.17 6.84 -4.44
C THR A 169 -8.91 6.54 -5.27
N ILE A 170 -7.74 6.57 -4.66
CA ILE A 170 -6.45 6.28 -5.33
C ILE A 170 -6.43 4.82 -5.78
N ARG A 171 -5.91 4.57 -6.99
CA ARG A 171 -5.68 3.21 -7.50
C ARG A 171 -4.20 3.02 -7.75
N VAL A 172 -3.62 2.07 -7.04
CA VAL A 172 -2.22 1.66 -7.20
C VAL A 172 -2.19 0.31 -7.89
N THR A 173 -1.61 0.25 -9.08
CA THR A 173 -1.51 -0.99 -9.87
C THR A 173 -0.06 -1.49 -9.90
N PRO A 174 0.23 -2.63 -9.25
CA PRO A 174 1.55 -3.25 -9.30
C PRO A 174 1.77 -4.01 -10.62
N GLY A 175 3.01 -4.39 -10.87
CA GLY A 175 3.36 -5.30 -11.98
C GLY A 175 3.57 -4.63 -13.33
N ILE A 176 3.62 -3.30 -13.38
CA ILE A 176 4.03 -2.57 -14.59
C ILE A 176 5.53 -2.79 -14.79
N ARG A 177 5.90 -3.46 -15.88
CA ARG A 177 7.29 -3.76 -16.26
C ARG A 177 7.43 -3.57 -17.76
N ASP A 178 8.58 -3.05 -18.20
CA ASP A 178 8.92 -3.10 -19.62
C ASP A 178 9.12 -4.55 -20.05
N ILE A 179 8.62 -4.89 -21.23
CA ILE A 179 8.93 -6.15 -21.90
C ILE A 179 10.31 -5.93 -22.54
N LEU A 180 11.35 -6.38 -21.85
CA LEU A 180 12.70 -6.47 -22.40
C LEU A 180 12.83 -7.75 -23.19
#